data_83d84a32ca6f080fe603bc1058afae15
#
_entry.id   83d84a32ca6f080fe603bc1058afae15
#
_cell.length_a   1.000
_cell.length_b   1.000
_cell.length_c   1.000
_cell.angle_alpha   90.00
_cell.angle_beta   90.00
_cell.angle_gamma   90.00
#
_symmetry.space_group_name_H-M   'P 1'
#
loop_
_entity.id
_entity.type
_entity.pdbx_description
1 polymer ?
#
loop_
_entity_poly.entity_id
_entity_poly.type
_entity_poly.pdbx_seq_one_letter_code
_entity_poly.pdbx_strand_id
1 'polypeptide(L)'
;MATRDFPENDWLTGAPGPDVDVAQMDAAIAEISTNPSEFGTNLALVVVHKGRIVREIYGEGVTAQSTLISWSVAKSITHALVGIAVKDGVLSVSDSNLFPHWQDERARITLGNLLNMSSGLAWCEDYVNDSISDVIEMLFGEGDFAGDHAGYASAKELEAAPGSKYMYSSGTTNLVTRILAVALGEKNGSSELVESFMRQRLFEPIGINSAIPKFDDTGNFVGSSFVYAIARDFARFGYLYLNDGMWGDNRLLPEGWVQYGRTAVALDPENGLEYGAHWWMS
;
A
#
# COMPACT_ATOMS: atom_id res chain seq x y z
N MET A 1 -8.58 15.38 25.02
CA MET A 1 -7.78 15.08 23.83
C MET A 1 -7.56 16.36 23.06
N ALA A 2 -6.36 16.68 22.62
CA ALA A 2 -6.16 17.84 21.77
C ALA A 2 -6.95 17.64 20.47
N THR A 3 -7.74 18.63 20.06
CA THR A 3 -8.44 18.62 18.79
C THR A 3 -7.42 18.49 17.67
N ARG A 4 -7.50 17.41 16.88
CA ARG A 4 -6.69 17.24 15.68
C ARG A 4 -7.43 17.91 14.55
N ASP A 5 -6.75 18.79 13.82
CA ASP A 5 -7.31 19.38 12.60
C ASP A 5 -7.26 18.33 11.48
N PHE A 6 -8.32 18.24 10.70
CA PHE A 6 -8.38 17.45 9.48
C PHE A 6 -8.50 18.40 8.30
N PRO A 7 -7.67 18.24 7.26
CA PRO A 7 -7.77 19.09 6.08
C PRO A 7 -9.06 18.78 5.31
N GLU A 8 -9.91 19.77 5.13
CA GLU A 8 -11.14 19.65 4.33
C GLU A 8 -10.82 19.69 2.83
N ASN A 9 -10.30 20.82 2.34
CA ASN A 9 -9.95 21.00 0.91
C ASN A 9 -8.45 20.97 0.70
N ASP A 10 -7.67 21.69 1.50
CA ASP A 10 -6.22 21.69 1.45
C ASP A 10 -5.64 21.60 2.87
N TRP A 11 -4.37 21.24 2.95
CA TRP A 11 -3.66 21.20 4.22
C TRP A 11 -3.54 22.63 4.78
N LEU A 12 -3.86 22.74 6.07
CA LEU A 12 -3.43 23.91 6.82
C LEU A 12 -1.90 23.86 6.98
N THR A 13 -1.27 25.00 6.85
CA THR A 13 0.17 25.16 7.13
C THR A 13 0.37 25.89 8.45
N GLY A 14 1.53 25.71 9.09
CA GLY A 14 1.80 26.39 10.35
C GLY A 14 3.18 26.10 10.92
N ALA A 15 3.49 26.76 12.03
CA ALA A 15 4.68 26.42 12.80
C ALA A 15 4.45 25.11 13.58
N PRO A 16 5.51 24.32 13.83
CA PRO A 16 5.44 23.20 14.75
C PRO A 16 4.99 23.66 16.14
N GLY A 17 4.31 22.76 16.88
CA GLY A 17 3.91 23.06 18.26
C GLY A 17 5.10 23.19 19.21
N PRO A 18 4.88 23.71 20.42
CA PRO A 18 5.95 23.94 21.40
C PRO A 18 6.58 22.63 21.94
N ASP A 19 5.99 21.50 21.65
CA ASP A 19 6.44 20.15 21.96
C ASP A 19 7.42 19.56 20.92
N VAL A 20 7.71 20.31 19.84
CA VAL A 20 8.65 19.91 18.79
C VAL A 20 9.99 20.61 18.96
N ASP A 21 11.07 19.85 19.00
CA ASP A 21 12.42 20.41 18.83
C ASP A 21 12.63 20.77 17.35
N VAL A 22 12.38 22.03 17.04
CA VAL A 22 12.45 22.56 15.67
C VAL A 22 13.87 22.48 15.12
N ALA A 23 14.87 22.72 15.96
CA ALA A 23 16.28 22.70 15.53
C ALA A 23 16.71 21.28 15.14
N GLN A 24 16.32 20.28 15.93
CA GLN A 24 16.60 18.88 15.63
C GLN A 24 15.84 18.41 14.37
N MET A 25 14.57 18.78 14.25
CA MET A 25 13.78 18.47 13.05
C MET A 25 14.39 19.06 11.79
N ASP A 26 14.76 20.34 11.82
CA ASP A 26 15.33 21.03 10.66
C ASP A 26 16.73 20.48 10.32
N ALA A 27 17.53 20.08 11.32
CA ALA A 27 18.80 19.41 11.11
C ALA A 27 18.63 18.05 10.43
N ALA A 28 17.69 17.22 10.88
CA ALA A 28 17.38 15.92 10.25
C ALA A 28 16.88 16.07 8.80
N ILE A 29 16.04 17.06 8.54
CA ILE A 29 15.56 17.38 7.19
C ILE A 29 16.72 17.81 6.29
N ALA A 30 17.62 18.66 6.80
CA ALA A 30 18.78 19.10 6.05
C ALA A 30 19.73 17.92 5.74
N GLU A 31 19.97 17.04 6.68
CA GLU A 31 20.80 15.84 6.50
C GLU A 31 20.26 14.94 5.39
N ILE A 32 18.98 14.58 5.45
CA ILE A 32 18.32 13.77 4.42
C ILE A 32 18.39 14.44 3.03
N SER A 33 18.27 15.77 2.99
CA SER A 33 18.23 16.53 1.74
C SER A 33 19.60 16.74 1.09
N THR A 34 20.67 16.74 1.88
CA THR A 34 22.02 17.10 1.43
C THR A 34 22.99 15.93 1.33
N ASN A 35 22.59 14.73 1.78
CA ASN A 35 23.44 13.54 1.76
C ASN A 35 22.83 12.40 0.92
N PRO A 36 22.75 12.57 -0.43
CA PRO A 36 22.13 11.57 -1.31
C PRO A 36 22.93 10.24 -1.39
N SER A 37 24.20 10.24 -1.01
CA SER A 37 25.03 9.02 -0.95
C SER A 37 24.58 8.06 0.14
N GLU A 38 23.96 8.56 1.19
CA GLU A 38 23.45 7.77 2.31
C GLU A 38 21.95 7.52 2.22
N PHE A 39 21.17 8.55 1.90
CA PHE A 39 19.70 8.50 1.92
C PHE A 39 19.04 8.41 0.55
N GLY A 40 19.83 8.36 -0.54
CA GLY A 40 19.32 8.42 -1.90
C GLY A 40 18.83 9.82 -2.29
N THR A 41 18.22 9.93 -3.46
CA THR A 41 17.65 11.20 -3.95
C THR A 41 16.27 11.42 -3.37
N ASN A 42 16.12 12.44 -2.54
CA ASN A 42 14.84 12.85 -2.00
C ASN A 42 14.06 13.68 -3.02
N LEU A 43 12.91 13.16 -3.48
CA LEU A 43 12.04 13.85 -4.42
C LEU A 43 11.10 14.82 -3.70
N ALA A 44 10.55 14.43 -2.57
CA ALA A 44 9.69 15.27 -1.76
C ALA A 44 9.68 14.81 -0.30
N LEU A 45 9.53 15.75 0.62
CA LEU A 45 9.28 15.48 2.02
C LEU A 45 8.17 16.39 2.52
N VAL A 46 7.19 15.83 3.22
CA VAL A 46 6.10 16.57 3.86
C VAL A 46 6.01 16.10 5.32
N VAL A 47 6.17 17.04 6.25
CA VAL A 47 6.02 16.78 7.68
C VAL A 47 4.71 17.35 8.17
N VAL A 48 3.86 16.47 8.73
CA VAL A 48 2.57 16.86 9.30
C VAL A 48 2.64 16.73 10.82
N HIS A 49 2.29 17.80 11.52
CA HIS A 49 2.16 17.82 12.96
C HIS A 49 0.79 18.35 13.37
N LYS A 50 0.02 17.54 14.10
CA LYS A 50 -1.34 17.88 14.59
C LYS A 50 -2.29 18.39 13.49
N GLY A 51 -2.22 17.79 12.30
CA GLY A 51 -3.10 18.11 11.17
C GLY A 51 -2.64 19.30 10.31
N ARG A 52 -1.41 19.79 10.51
CA ARG A 52 -0.85 20.91 9.74
C ARG A 52 0.46 20.51 9.11
N ILE A 53 0.71 20.91 7.87
CA ILE A 53 2.05 20.85 7.27
C ILE A 53 2.93 21.87 7.97
N VAL A 54 3.99 21.39 8.61
CA VAL A 54 4.96 22.21 9.33
C VAL A 54 6.28 22.35 8.59
N ARG A 55 6.59 21.40 7.69
CA ARG A 55 7.71 21.46 6.73
C ARG A 55 7.31 20.77 5.44
N GLU A 56 7.79 21.31 4.35
CA GLU A 56 7.59 20.78 3.03
C GLU A 56 8.78 21.18 2.17
N ILE A 57 9.42 20.20 1.53
CA ILE A 57 10.53 20.42 0.60
C ILE A 57 10.37 19.53 -0.62
N TYR A 58 10.92 19.97 -1.73
CA TYR A 58 10.90 19.27 -3.01
C TYR A 58 12.29 19.25 -3.61
N GLY A 59 12.69 18.13 -4.17
CA GLY A 59 13.95 17.93 -4.87
C GLY A 59 14.01 18.69 -6.20
N GLU A 60 15.16 18.63 -6.83
CA GLU A 60 15.37 19.28 -8.13
C GLU A 60 14.38 18.77 -9.18
N GLY A 61 13.73 19.67 -9.89
CA GLY A 61 12.72 19.36 -10.92
C GLY A 61 11.37 18.87 -10.39
N VAL A 62 11.18 18.79 -9.07
CA VAL A 62 9.94 18.36 -8.41
C VAL A 62 9.25 19.57 -7.76
N THR A 63 7.93 19.60 -7.83
CA THR A 63 7.09 20.63 -7.23
C THR A 63 5.98 20.02 -6.38
N ALA A 64 5.24 20.84 -5.64
CA ALA A 64 4.06 20.41 -4.89
C ALA A 64 2.97 19.76 -5.76
N GLN A 65 3.00 19.99 -7.07
CA GLN A 65 2.04 19.45 -8.04
C GLN A 65 2.58 18.23 -8.80
N SER A 66 3.84 17.87 -8.61
CA SER A 66 4.42 16.70 -9.25
C SER A 66 3.84 15.43 -8.64
N THR A 67 3.29 14.57 -9.48
CA THR A 67 2.87 13.23 -9.06
C THR A 67 4.09 12.33 -8.95
N LEU A 68 4.19 11.61 -7.84
CA LEU A 68 5.26 10.67 -7.53
C LEU A 68 4.69 9.27 -7.52
N ILE A 69 5.50 8.29 -7.92
CA ILE A 69 5.10 6.88 -7.90
C ILE A 69 5.14 6.34 -6.46
N SER A 70 4.12 5.56 -6.10
CA SER A 70 4.00 4.96 -4.77
C SER A 70 5.00 3.83 -4.52
N TRP A 71 5.38 3.11 -5.57
CA TRP A 71 5.96 1.78 -5.42
C TRP A 71 5.21 0.99 -4.35
N SER A 72 5.89 0.32 -3.45
CA SER A 72 5.27 -0.57 -2.45
C SER A 72 4.35 0.11 -1.43
N VAL A 73 4.29 1.43 -1.35
CA VAL A 73 3.23 2.12 -0.58
C VAL A 73 1.83 1.79 -1.13
N ALA A 74 1.73 1.40 -2.40
CA ALA A 74 0.48 0.87 -2.97
C ALA A 74 -0.06 -0.35 -2.21
N LYS A 75 0.81 -1.19 -1.61
CA LYS A 75 0.40 -2.32 -0.77
C LYS A 75 -0.38 -1.85 0.47
N SER A 76 0.06 -0.76 1.10
CA SER A 76 -0.65 -0.18 2.24
C SER A 76 -1.99 0.45 1.80
N ILE A 77 -2.07 1.01 0.60
CA ILE A 77 -3.34 1.47 0.01
C ILE A 77 -4.26 0.27 -0.23
N THR A 78 -3.74 -0.83 -0.77
CA THR A 78 -4.50 -2.09 -0.92
C THR A 78 -5.03 -2.60 0.42
N HIS A 79 -4.21 -2.57 1.48
CA HIS A 79 -4.66 -2.91 2.84
C HIS A 79 -5.85 -2.03 3.28
N ALA A 80 -5.81 -0.72 3.03
CA ALA A 80 -6.92 0.17 3.35
C ALA A 80 -8.20 -0.18 2.59
N LEU A 81 -8.10 -0.47 1.29
CA LEU A 81 -9.24 -0.86 0.45
C LEU A 81 -9.87 -2.18 0.94
N VAL A 82 -9.05 -3.17 1.27
CA VAL A 82 -9.53 -4.42 1.87
C VAL A 82 -10.21 -4.15 3.22
N GLY A 83 -9.64 -3.26 4.05
CA GLY A 83 -10.26 -2.86 5.32
C GLY A 83 -11.64 -2.26 5.16
N ILE A 84 -11.83 -1.43 4.13
CA ILE A 84 -13.14 -0.87 3.80
C ILE A 84 -14.09 -2.00 3.35
N ALA A 85 -13.65 -2.90 2.49
CA ALA A 85 -14.46 -4.04 2.03
C ALA A 85 -14.84 -5.00 3.18
N VAL A 86 -13.94 -5.21 4.15
CA VAL A 86 -14.22 -5.99 5.37
C VAL A 86 -15.26 -5.27 6.24
N LYS A 87 -15.12 -3.97 6.43
CA LYS A 87 -16.10 -3.16 7.16
C LYS A 87 -17.49 -3.24 6.54
N ASP A 88 -17.56 -3.29 5.22
CA ASP A 88 -18.84 -3.39 4.47
C ASP A 88 -19.39 -4.83 4.42
N GLY A 89 -18.66 -5.80 4.99
CA GLY A 89 -19.07 -7.22 4.97
C GLY A 89 -18.93 -7.90 3.59
N VAL A 90 -18.15 -7.28 2.68
CA VAL A 90 -17.89 -7.80 1.32
C VAL A 90 -16.79 -8.88 1.35
N LEU A 91 -15.79 -8.70 2.24
CA LEU A 91 -14.67 -9.62 2.42
C LEU A 91 -14.48 -9.95 3.91
N SER A 92 -13.82 -11.08 4.15
CA SER A 92 -13.29 -11.46 5.47
C SER A 92 -11.85 -11.90 5.36
N VAL A 93 -11.00 -11.58 6.33
CA VAL A 93 -9.62 -12.08 6.38
C VAL A 93 -9.52 -13.60 6.46
N SER A 94 -10.60 -14.27 6.88
CA SER A 94 -10.72 -15.74 6.93
C SER A 94 -11.21 -16.35 5.62
N ASP A 95 -11.60 -15.57 4.61
CA ASP A 95 -12.04 -16.11 3.34
C ASP A 95 -10.93 -16.96 2.71
N SER A 96 -11.30 -18.13 2.21
CA SER A 96 -10.45 -19.10 1.53
C SER A 96 -11.12 -19.57 0.24
N ASN A 97 -10.55 -20.51 -0.51
CA ASN A 97 -11.01 -20.87 -1.86
C ASN A 97 -11.09 -19.65 -2.78
N LEU A 98 -10.06 -18.80 -2.71
CA LEU A 98 -10.03 -17.46 -3.30
C LEU A 98 -10.00 -17.48 -4.83
N PHE A 99 -9.48 -18.56 -5.43
CA PHE A 99 -9.38 -18.74 -6.87
C PHE A 99 -9.98 -20.08 -7.29
N PRO A 100 -10.94 -20.11 -8.24
CA PRO A 100 -11.62 -21.36 -8.64
C PRO A 100 -10.69 -22.44 -9.20
N HIS A 101 -9.53 -22.06 -9.74
CA HIS A 101 -8.56 -23.02 -10.30
C HIS A 101 -7.63 -23.61 -9.24
N TRP A 102 -7.63 -23.11 -8.01
CA TRP A 102 -6.89 -23.71 -6.90
C TRP A 102 -7.67 -24.89 -6.34
N GLN A 103 -7.43 -26.09 -6.90
CA GLN A 103 -8.09 -27.33 -6.49
C GLN A 103 -7.17 -28.22 -5.62
N ASP A 104 -6.05 -27.69 -5.17
CA ASP A 104 -5.04 -28.30 -4.31
C ASP A 104 -4.93 -27.54 -2.96
N GLU A 105 -3.84 -27.73 -2.22
CA GLU A 105 -3.62 -27.06 -0.94
C GLU A 105 -3.66 -25.53 -1.02
N ARG A 106 -3.49 -24.92 -2.20
CA ARG A 106 -3.65 -23.47 -2.39
C ARG A 106 -5.09 -23.00 -2.10
N ALA A 107 -6.07 -23.87 -2.20
CA ALA A 107 -7.45 -23.56 -1.80
C ALA A 107 -7.57 -23.18 -0.31
N ARG A 108 -6.60 -23.56 0.52
CA ARG A 108 -6.55 -23.24 1.95
C ARG A 108 -5.92 -21.89 2.26
N ILE A 109 -5.30 -21.24 1.28
CA ILE A 109 -4.76 -19.88 1.43
C ILE A 109 -5.93 -18.97 1.78
N THR A 110 -5.79 -18.23 2.89
CA THR A 110 -6.78 -17.24 3.30
C THR A 110 -6.37 -15.83 2.84
N LEU A 111 -7.34 -14.91 2.78
CA LEU A 111 -7.06 -13.50 2.53
C LEU A 111 -6.07 -12.95 3.58
N GLY A 112 -6.19 -13.38 4.84
CA GLY A 112 -5.23 -13.04 5.89
C GLY A 112 -3.81 -13.54 5.61
N ASN A 113 -3.66 -14.76 5.06
CA ASN A 113 -2.33 -15.25 4.65
C ASN A 113 -1.72 -14.37 3.56
N LEU A 114 -2.53 -13.92 2.58
CA LEU A 114 -2.06 -13.02 1.54
C LEU A 114 -1.64 -11.65 2.11
N LEU A 115 -2.47 -11.05 2.96
CA LEU A 115 -2.16 -9.77 3.61
C LEU A 115 -0.89 -9.84 4.46
N ASN A 116 -0.66 -10.97 5.12
CA ASN A 116 0.50 -11.22 5.98
C ASN A 116 1.75 -11.71 5.21
N MET A 117 1.72 -11.72 3.88
CA MET A 117 2.82 -12.24 3.05
C MET A 117 3.23 -13.66 3.44
N SER A 118 2.25 -14.51 3.75
CA SER A 118 2.45 -15.90 4.17
C SER A 118 1.60 -16.88 3.36
N SER A 119 1.45 -16.63 2.06
CA SER A 119 0.67 -17.50 1.16
C SER A 119 1.26 -18.91 1.03
N GLY A 120 2.58 -19.04 1.14
CA GLY A 120 3.32 -20.26 0.84
C GLY A 120 3.61 -20.45 -0.65
N LEU A 121 3.16 -19.56 -1.54
CA LEU A 121 3.48 -19.60 -2.96
C LEU A 121 4.97 -19.33 -3.18
N ALA A 122 5.57 -20.01 -4.13
CA ALA A 122 6.93 -19.76 -4.57
C ALA A 122 7.03 -18.36 -5.17
N TRP A 123 8.02 -17.59 -4.73
CA TRP A 123 8.19 -16.21 -5.19
C TRP A 123 9.63 -15.73 -5.03
N CYS A 124 10.11 -14.97 -6.04
CA CYS A 124 11.37 -14.25 -6.00
C CYS A 124 11.10 -12.74 -6.18
N GLU A 125 11.36 -11.95 -5.14
CA GLU A 125 11.21 -10.48 -5.15
C GLU A 125 12.58 -9.80 -5.26
N ASP A 126 13.41 -10.19 -6.19
CA ASP A 126 14.76 -9.64 -6.37
C ASP A 126 14.77 -8.58 -7.49
N TYR A 127 15.41 -7.43 -7.23
CA TYR A 127 15.49 -6.31 -8.18
C TYR A 127 16.91 -6.09 -8.73
N VAL A 128 17.91 -6.82 -8.24
CA VAL A 128 19.33 -6.44 -8.43
C VAL A 128 20.23 -7.56 -8.97
N ASN A 129 19.84 -8.82 -8.89
CA ASN A 129 20.65 -9.94 -9.31
C ASN A 129 20.27 -10.42 -10.72
N ASP A 130 21.23 -11.03 -11.44
CA ASP A 130 21.02 -11.60 -12.77
C ASP A 130 20.09 -12.84 -12.79
N SER A 131 19.47 -13.19 -11.67
CA SER A 131 18.47 -14.24 -11.57
C SER A 131 17.12 -13.76 -12.08
N ILE A 132 16.34 -14.67 -12.67
CA ILE A 132 14.96 -14.38 -13.07
C ILE A 132 14.17 -14.03 -11.83
N SER A 133 13.72 -12.77 -11.75
CA SER A 133 12.91 -12.25 -10.66
C SER A 133 11.44 -12.30 -11.03
N ASP A 134 10.64 -12.95 -10.19
CA ASP A 134 9.19 -13.04 -10.43
C ASP A 134 8.51 -11.67 -10.48
N VAL A 135 8.96 -10.72 -9.66
CA VAL A 135 8.38 -9.37 -9.68
C VAL A 135 8.67 -8.65 -10.99
N ILE A 136 9.86 -8.79 -11.53
CA ILE A 136 10.23 -8.17 -12.82
C ILE A 136 9.49 -8.84 -13.97
N GLU A 137 9.46 -10.18 -13.98
CA GLU A 137 8.73 -10.94 -15.00
C GLU A 137 7.22 -10.62 -14.97
N MET A 138 6.62 -10.57 -13.77
CA MET A 138 5.21 -10.22 -13.62
C MET A 138 4.89 -8.80 -14.10
N LEU A 139 5.72 -7.81 -13.75
CA LEU A 139 5.42 -6.40 -14.05
C LEU A 139 5.77 -6.00 -15.48
N PHE A 140 6.77 -6.64 -16.11
CA PHE A 140 7.38 -6.18 -17.35
C PHE A 140 7.69 -7.30 -18.35
N GLY A 141 7.44 -8.56 -18.00
CA GLY A 141 7.73 -9.70 -18.88
C GLY A 141 6.76 -9.84 -20.03
N GLU A 142 7.18 -10.61 -21.05
CA GLU A 142 6.43 -10.87 -22.28
C GLU A 142 5.88 -12.30 -22.36
N GLY A 143 5.88 -13.05 -21.23
CA GLY A 143 5.44 -14.45 -21.17
C GLY A 143 3.93 -14.63 -21.27
N ASP A 144 3.45 -15.86 -21.01
CA ASP A 144 2.04 -16.26 -21.13
C ASP A 144 1.08 -15.43 -20.28
N PHE A 145 1.59 -14.76 -19.23
CA PHE A 145 0.83 -13.89 -18.34
C PHE A 145 1.15 -12.40 -18.54
N ALA A 146 1.73 -12.02 -19.68
CA ALA A 146 1.98 -10.62 -19.97
C ALA A 146 0.69 -9.79 -19.79
N GLY A 147 0.76 -8.75 -18.95
CA GLY A 147 -0.40 -7.92 -18.65
C GLY A 147 -1.47 -8.57 -17.74
N ASP A 148 -1.24 -9.75 -17.15
CA ASP A 148 -2.10 -10.39 -16.13
C ASP A 148 -1.29 -10.71 -14.87
N HIS A 149 -1.10 -9.71 -14.03
CA HIS A 149 -0.25 -9.83 -12.84
C HIS A 149 -0.80 -10.82 -11.81
N ALA A 150 -2.11 -10.83 -11.61
CA ALA A 150 -2.75 -11.77 -10.71
C ALA A 150 -2.76 -13.19 -11.29
N GLY A 151 -2.94 -13.35 -12.61
CA GLY A 151 -2.79 -14.62 -13.31
C GLY A 151 -1.42 -15.22 -13.11
N TYR A 152 -0.35 -14.41 -13.34
CA TYR A 152 1.03 -14.83 -13.11
C TYR A 152 1.24 -15.34 -11.68
N ALA A 153 0.84 -14.55 -10.68
CA ALA A 153 1.02 -14.92 -9.28
C ALA A 153 0.18 -16.13 -8.86
N SER A 154 -1.05 -16.27 -9.39
CA SER A 154 -1.95 -17.38 -9.04
C SER A 154 -1.53 -18.72 -9.67
N ALA A 155 -0.70 -18.69 -10.71
CA ALA A 155 -0.14 -19.88 -11.35
C ALA A 155 1.05 -20.47 -10.58
N LYS A 156 1.62 -19.74 -9.60
CA LYS A 156 2.74 -20.23 -8.80
C LYS A 156 2.34 -21.44 -7.95
N GLU A 157 3.29 -22.36 -7.80
CA GLU A 157 3.14 -23.53 -6.95
C GLU A 157 3.40 -23.20 -5.48
N LEU A 158 2.94 -24.05 -4.57
CA LEU A 158 3.32 -23.96 -3.15
C LEU A 158 4.73 -24.50 -2.95
N GLU A 159 5.57 -23.72 -2.26
CA GLU A 159 6.84 -24.18 -1.68
C GLU A 159 6.75 -24.39 -0.17
N ALA A 160 5.70 -23.85 0.48
CA ALA A 160 5.44 -24.00 1.91
C ALA A 160 3.93 -24.09 2.19
N ALA A 161 3.55 -24.64 3.34
CA ALA A 161 2.16 -24.66 3.73
C ALA A 161 1.62 -23.22 3.94
N PRO A 162 0.37 -22.92 3.57
CA PRO A 162 -0.22 -21.61 3.81
C PRO A 162 -0.09 -21.17 5.28
N GLY A 163 0.36 -19.96 5.51
CA GLY A 163 0.59 -19.38 6.83
C GLY A 163 1.90 -19.76 7.53
N SER A 164 2.72 -20.65 6.95
CA SER A 164 3.91 -21.20 7.62
C SER A 164 5.22 -20.48 7.32
N LYS A 165 5.27 -19.71 6.21
CA LYS A 165 6.49 -19.04 5.75
C LYS A 165 6.15 -17.63 5.30
N TYR A 166 6.86 -16.65 5.85
CA TYR A 166 6.86 -15.28 5.33
C TYR A 166 7.67 -15.21 4.05
N MET A 167 7.11 -14.55 3.04
CA MET A 167 7.76 -14.22 1.78
C MET A 167 7.16 -12.93 1.24
N TYR A 168 7.92 -11.84 1.30
CA TYR A 168 7.48 -10.57 0.70
C TYR A 168 7.25 -10.76 -0.80
N SER A 169 6.07 -10.38 -1.27
CA SER A 169 5.64 -10.69 -2.65
C SER A 169 4.71 -9.63 -3.21
N SER A 170 5.13 -8.97 -4.27
CA SER A 170 4.29 -8.11 -5.09
C SER A 170 3.17 -8.90 -5.78
N GLY A 171 3.45 -10.15 -6.18
CA GLY A 171 2.43 -11.04 -6.73
C GLY A 171 1.29 -11.30 -5.75
N THR A 172 1.63 -11.59 -4.50
CA THR A 172 0.63 -11.80 -3.43
C THR A 172 -0.31 -10.60 -3.29
N THR A 173 0.20 -9.37 -3.39
CA THR A 173 -0.67 -8.19 -3.33
C THR A 173 -1.58 -8.08 -4.55
N ASN A 174 -1.11 -8.44 -5.75
CA ASN A 174 -1.95 -8.44 -6.96
C ASN A 174 -3.03 -9.54 -6.91
N LEU A 175 -2.81 -10.64 -6.18
CA LEU A 175 -3.88 -11.59 -5.84
C LEU A 175 -4.95 -10.93 -4.96
N VAL A 176 -4.54 -10.18 -3.93
CA VAL A 176 -5.47 -9.45 -3.04
C VAL A 176 -6.34 -8.48 -3.84
N THR A 177 -5.76 -7.73 -4.77
CA THR A 177 -6.52 -6.78 -5.59
C THR A 177 -7.50 -7.47 -6.55
N ARG A 178 -7.14 -8.65 -7.10
CA ARG A 178 -8.05 -9.47 -7.90
C ARG A 178 -9.21 -10.00 -7.05
N ILE A 179 -8.95 -10.46 -5.83
CA ILE A 179 -9.99 -10.91 -4.91
C ILE A 179 -10.95 -9.78 -4.58
N LEU A 180 -10.43 -8.57 -4.31
CA LEU A 180 -11.26 -7.39 -4.10
C LEU A 180 -12.12 -7.08 -5.33
N ALA A 181 -11.55 -7.09 -6.53
CA ALA A 181 -12.26 -6.84 -7.78
C ALA A 181 -13.43 -7.83 -7.97
N VAL A 182 -13.17 -9.12 -7.80
CA VAL A 182 -14.20 -10.18 -7.89
C VAL A 182 -15.31 -9.97 -6.85
N ALA A 183 -14.94 -9.64 -5.60
CA ALA A 183 -15.88 -9.42 -4.51
C ALA A 183 -16.78 -8.19 -4.74
N LEU A 184 -16.27 -7.17 -5.44
CA LEU A 184 -17.03 -6.00 -5.87
C LEU A 184 -17.90 -6.27 -7.11
N GLY A 185 -17.79 -7.44 -7.73
CA GLY A 185 -18.51 -7.80 -8.95
C GLY A 185 -17.88 -7.26 -10.23
N GLU A 186 -16.59 -6.89 -10.20
CA GLU A 186 -15.88 -6.41 -11.39
C GLU A 186 -15.79 -7.50 -12.46
N LYS A 187 -15.94 -7.11 -13.70
CA LYS A 187 -15.82 -8.03 -14.84
C LYS A 187 -14.38 -8.09 -15.31
N ASN A 188 -13.95 -9.25 -15.76
CA ASN A 188 -12.63 -9.39 -16.36
C ASN A 188 -12.45 -8.43 -17.55
N GLY A 189 -11.33 -7.73 -17.57
CA GLY A 189 -11.03 -6.68 -18.56
C GLY A 189 -11.63 -5.30 -18.24
N SER A 190 -12.29 -5.13 -17.08
CA SER A 190 -12.78 -3.85 -16.59
C SER A 190 -12.12 -3.48 -15.27
N SER A 191 -12.03 -2.19 -15.00
CA SER A 191 -11.52 -1.61 -13.74
C SER A 191 -12.52 -0.61 -13.12
N GLU A 192 -13.71 -0.46 -13.70
CA GLU A 192 -14.64 0.62 -13.38
C GLU A 192 -15.15 0.57 -11.95
N LEU A 193 -15.51 -0.61 -11.45
CA LEU A 193 -16.03 -0.77 -10.09
C LEU A 193 -14.92 -0.61 -9.05
N VAL A 194 -13.74 -1.16 -9.31
CA VAL A 194 -12.58 -1.02 -8.41
C VAL A 194 -12.14 0.42 -8.36
N GLU A 195 -11.97 1.10 -9.50
CA GLU A 195 -11.58 2.50 -9.51
C GLU A 195 -12.62 3.39 -8.84
N SER A 196 -13.91 3.16 -9.09
CA SER A 196 -15.01 3.86 -8.42
C SER A 196 -14.98 3.64 -6.90
N PHE A 197 -14.76 2.39 -6.46
CA PHE A 197 -14.61 2.05 -5.04
C PHE A 197 -13.43 2.77 -4.40
N MET A 198 -12.25 2.76 -5.05
CA MET A 198 -11.07 3.48 -4.57
C MET A 198 -11.35 4.97 -4.39
N ARG A 199 -11.97 5.61 -5.39
CA ARG A 199 -12.26 7.04 -5.35
C ARG A 199 -13.29 7.37 -4.28
N GLN A 200 -14.46 6.76 -4.34
CA GLN A 200 -15.59 7.12 -3.48
C GLN A 200 -15.41 6.68 -2.01
N ARG A 201 -14.68 5.60 -1.77
CA ARG A 201 -14.61 5.01 -0.44
C ARG A 201 -13.31 5.32 0.31
N LEU A 202 -12.24 5.68 -0.42
CA LEU A 202 -10.94 6.00 0.18
C LEU A 202 -10.46 7.40 -0.20
N PHE A 203 -10.28 7.70 -1.49
CA PHE A 203 -9.57 8.90 -1.90
C PHE A 203 -10.36 10.19 -1.66
N GLU A 204 -11.58 10.29 -2.16
CA GLU A 204 -12.45 11.46 -1.99
C GLU A 204 -12.74 11.77 -0.51
N PRO A 205 -13.10 10.75 0.33
CA PRO A 205 -13.39 11.02 1.74
C PRO A 205 -12.23 11.64 2.53
N ILE A 206 -10.98 11.42 2.12
CA ILE A 206 -9.80 12.02 2.75
C ILE A 206 -9.18 13.14 1.92
N GLY A 207 -9.84 13.56 0.84
CA GLY A 207 -9.42 14.66 -0.02
C GLY A 207 -8.19 14.36 -0.89
N ILE A 208 -7.92 13.11 -1.21
CA ILE A 208 -6.90 12.71 -2.20
C ILE A 208 -7.48 12.90 -3.60
N ASN A 209 -7.05 13.96 -4.30
CA ASN A 209 -7.58 14.32 -5.60
C ASN A 209 -6.61 14.02 -6.76
N SER A 210 -5.33 13.85 -6.46
CA SER A 210 -4.29 13.63 -7.48
C SER A 210 -4.01 12.15 -7.76
N ALA A 211 -4.62 11.22 -7.04
CA ALA A 211 -4.33 9.81 -7.17
C ALA A 211 -4.71 9.25 -8.55
N ILE A 212 -3.73 8.59 -9.18
CA ILE A 212 -3.86 7.90 -10.46
C ILE A 212 -3.46 6.44 -10.24
N PRO A 213 -4.40 5.56 -9.87
CA PRO A 213 -4.13 4.13 -9.81
C PRO A 213 -3.87 3.58 -11.23
N LYS A 214 -3.03 2.55 -11.34
CA LYS A 214 -2.80 1.86 -12.61
C LYS A 214 -3.38 0.45 -12.56
N PHE A 215 -3.85 0.02 -13.70
CA PHE A 215 -4.46 -1.27 -13.90
C PHE A 215 -3.66 -2.04 -14.96
N ASP A 216 -3.61 -3.35 -14.84
CA ASP A 216 -3.03 -4.22 -15.85
C ASP A 216 -4.01 -4.44 -17.04
N ASP A 217 -3.60 -5.18 -18.04
CA ASP A 217 -4.39 -5.38 -19.26
C ASP A 217 -5.68 -6.19 -19.02
N THR A 218 -5.76 -6.87 -17.88
CA THR A 218 -6.98 -7.57 -17.44
C THR A 218 -7.91 -6.70 -16.61
N GLY A 219 -7.55 -5.43 -16.40
CA GLY A 219 -8.30 -4.48 -15.56
C GLY A 219 -8.09 -4.65 -14.07
N ASN A 220 -7.10 -5.45 -13.66
CA ASN A 220 -6.78 -5.60 -12.25
C ASN A 220 -5.91 -4.46 -11.75
N PHE A 221 -6.25 -3.89 -10.59
CA PHE A 221 -5.43 -2.85 -9.97
C PHE A 221 -4.04 -3.38 -9.62
N VAL A 222 -2.98 -2.72 -10.10
CA VAL A 222 -1.59 -3.08 -9.79
C VAL A 222 -1.24 -2.56 -8.39
N GLY A 223 -1.94 -3.12 -7.40
CA GLY A 223 -1.90 -2.67 -6.01
C GLY A 223 -0.60 -2.98 -5.28
N SER A 224 0.30 -3.71 -5.92
CA SER A 224 1.66 -3.92 -5.41
C SER A 224 2.55 -2.69 -5.58
N SER A 225 2.28 -1.81 -6.60
CA SER A 225 3.33 -0.92 -7.10
C SER A 225 2.85 0.44 -7.61
N PHE A 226 1.64 0.57 -8.18
CA PHE A 226 1.38 1.70 -9.06
C PHE A 226 0.14 2.54 -8.68
N VAL A 227 0.37 3.46 -7.74
CA VAL A 227 -0.46 4.66 -7.56
C VAL A 227 0.45 5.88 -7.70
N TYR A 228 0.09 6.82 -8.56
CA TYR A 228 0.77 8.10 -8.65
C TYR A 228 -0.05 9.15 -7.92
N ALA A 229 0.59 9.94 -7.07
CA ALA A 229 -0.06 11.04 -6.36
C ALA A 229 0.96 12.12 -5.98
N ILE A 230 0.49 13.32 -5.66
CA ILE A 230 1.35 14.36 -5.09
C ILE A 230 1.73 14.00 -3.63
N ALA A 231 2.87 14.51 -3.16
CA ALA A 231 3.38 14.20 -1.81
C ALA A 231 2.38 14.55 -0.70
N ARG A 232 1.63 15.64 -0.85
CA ARG A 232 0.60 16.05 0.11
C ARG A 232 -0.55 15.04 0.22
N ASP A 233 -0.90 14.35 -0.88
CA ASP A 233 -1.94 13.33 -0.89
C ASP A 233 -1.45 12.03 -0.24
N PHE A 234 -0.20 11.64 -0.43
CA PHE A 234 0.40 10.57 0.36
C PHE A 234 0.42 10.89 1.87
N ALA A 235 0.66 12.16 2.22
CA ALA A 235 0.57 12.59 3.63
C ALA A 235 -0.86 12.47 4.19
N ARG A 236 -1.92 12.69 3.38
CA ARG A 236 -3.33 12.43 3.78
C ARG A 236 -3.55 10.95 4.09
N PHE A 237 -3.03 10.07 3.25
CA PHE A 237 -3.11 8.64 3.49
C PHE A 237 -2.42 8.23 4.80
N GLY A 238 -1.18 8.70 5.02
CA GLY A 238 -0.48 8.48 6.29
C GLY A 238 -1.24 9.04 7.50
N TYR A 239 -1.86 10.20 7.34
CA TYR A 239 -2.64 10.84 8.40
C TYR A 239 -3.92 10.06 8.75
N LEU A 240 -4.56 9.40 7.79
CA LEU A 240 -5.66 8.47 8.05
C LEU A 240 -5.23 7.35 9.00
N TYR A 241 -4.08 6.72 8.75
CA TYR A 241 -3.55 5.65 9.61
C TYR A 241 -3.09 6.16 10.97
N LEU A 242 -2.49 7.35 11.04
CA LEU A 242 -2.14 7.99 12.30
C LEU A 242 -3.36 8.24 13.20
N ASN A 243 -4.54 8.38 12.60
CA ASN A 243 -5.80 8.59 13.29
C ASN A 243 -6.68 7.33 13.36
N ASP A 244 -6.08 6.15 13.33
CA ASP A 244 -6.77 4.86 13.48
C ASP A 244 -7.93 4.68 12.49
N GLY A 245 -7.75 5.09 11.24
CA GLY A 245 -8.76 4.98 10.20
C GLY A 245 -9.94 5.96 10.32
N MET A 246 -9.81 6.97 11.18
CA MET A 246 -10.74 8.07 11.30
C MET A 246 -10.35 9.25 10.42
N TRP A 247 -11.34 9.90 9.80
CA TRP A 247 -11.19 11.18 9.15
C TRP A 247 -12.28 12.14 9.60
N GLY A 248 -11.93 13.08 10.45
CA GLY A 248 -12.92 13.82 11.23
C GLY A 248 -13.75 12.87 12.10
N ASP A 249 -15.04 12.98 12.01
CA ASP A 249 -15.99 12.11 12.73
C ASP A 249 -16.31 10.81 11.96
N ASN A 250 -15.77 10.64 10.75
CA ASN A 250 -16.05 9.48 9.90
C ASN A 250 -15.01 8.39 10.09
N ARG A 251 -15.44 7.20 10.50
CA ARG A 251 -14.59 6.01 10.51
C ARG A 251 -14.59 5.35 9.13
N LEU A 252 -13.47 5.43 8.44
CA LEU A 252 -13.29 4.81 7.13
C LEU A 252 -12.84 3.35 7.26
N LEU A 253 -11.81 3.09 8.08
CA LEU A 253 -11.32 1.73 8.33
C LEU A 253 -12.01 1.12 9.55
N PRO A 254 -12.24 -0.20 9.60
CA PRO A 254 -12.84 -0.82 10.76
C PRO A 254 -11.98 -0.64 12.01
N GLU A 255 -12.60 -0.67 13.17
CA GLU A 255 -11.89 -0.62 14.45
C GLU A 255 -10.88 -1.77 14.55
N GLY A 256 -9.66 -1.47 15.01
CA GLY A 256 -8.57 -2.43 15.10
C GLY A 256 -7.86 -2.74 13.79
N TRP A 257 -8.31 -2.24 12.63
CA TRP A 257 -7.69 -2.53 11.33
C TRP A 257 -6.28 -1.97 11.20
N VAL A 258 -6.06 -0.75 11.67
CA VAL A 258 -4.71 -0.16 11.71
C VAL A 258 -3.80 -0.96 12.63
N GLN A 259 -4.31 -1.41 13.79
CA GLN A 259 -3.55 -2.28 14.68
C GLN A 259 -3.27 -3.65 14.03
N TYR A 260 -4.22 -4.24 13.32
CA TYR A 260 -4.01 -5.46 12.54
C TYR A 260 -2.86 -5.29 11.53
N GLY A 261 -2.87 -4.19 10.76
CA GLY A 261 -1.79 -3.85 9.83
C GLY A 261 -0.42 -3.72 10.50
N ARG A 262 -0.38 -3.22 11.73
CA ARG A 262 0.83 -2.93 12.51
C ARG A 262 1.19 -4.03 13.53
N THR A 263 0.51 -5.16 13.52
CA THR A 263 0.91 -6.31 14.34
C THR A 263 1.95 -7.13 13.59
N ALA A 264 3.16 -7.19 14.12
CA ALA A 264 4.25 -7.93 13.50
C ALA A 264 3.89 -9.42 13.36
N VAL A 265 4.02 -9.94 12.14
CA VAL A 265 3.83 -11.35 11.81
C VAL A 265 5.14 -12.02 11.42
N ALA A 266 6.12 -11.22 11.02
CA ALA A 266 7.46 -11.69 10.66
C ALA A 266 8.52 -10.59 10.91
N LEU A 267 9.76 -11.04 11.02
CA LEU A 267 10.96 -10.20 10.86
C LEU A 267 11.54 -10.52 9.49
N ASP A 268 11.68 -9.51 8.65
CA ASP A 268 12.24 -9.68 7.33
C ASP A 268 13.75 -9.97 7.43
N PRO A 269 14.23 -11.08 6.85
CA PRO A 269 15.63 -11.47 7.01
C PRO A 269 16.61 -10.60 6.20
N GLU A 270 16.14 -9.86 5.21
CA GLU A 270 16.98 -9.04 4.34
C GLU A 270 17.31 -7.68 4.93
N ASN A 271 16.32 -7.05 5.56
CA ASN A 271 16.45 -5.68 6.07
C ASN A 271 16.32 -5.56 7.59
N GLY A 272 15.90 -6.63 8.29
CA GLY A 272 15.74 -6.66 9.74
C GLY A 272 14.55 -5.85 10.27
N LEU A 273 13.64 -5.44 9.40
CA LEU A 273 12.42 -4.74 9.79
C LEU A 273 11.29 -5.74 10.09
N GLU A 274 10.42 -5.36 11.02
CA GLU A 274 9.19 -6.11 11.25
C GLU A 274 8.20 -5.87 10.11
N TYR A 275 7.41 -6.88 9.77
CA TYR A 275 6.34 -6.81 8.79
C TYR A 275 5.00 -7.23 9.41
N GLY A 276 3.96 -6.44 9.14
CA GLY A 276 2.59 -6.76 9.49
C GLY A 276 1.75 -7.09 8.27
N ALA A 277 0.46 -6.75 8.27
CA ALA A 277 -0.38 -6.95 7.11
C ALA A 277 -0.22 -5.78 6.13
N HIS A 278 0.65 -5.93 5.12
CA HIS A 278 1.00 -4.90 4.12
C HIS A 278 1.60 -3.61 4.71
N TRP A 279 2.28 -3.74 5.86
CA TRP A 279 2.98 -2.64 6.54
C TRP A 279 4.36 -3.07 7.02
N TRP A 280 5.36 -2.25 6.68
CA TRP A 280 6.68 -2.29 7.30
C TRP A 280 6.68 -1.52 8.62
N MET A 281 7.42 -2.01 9.60
CA MET A 281 7.53 -1.39 10.92
C MET A 281 9.00 -1.37 11.36
N SER A 282 9.37 -0.32 12.11
CA SER A 282 10.70 -0.13 12.68
C SER A 282 10.61 -0.01 14.19
#